data_177efdcc8cb691b507905d418a066724
#
_entry.id   177efdcc8cb691b507905d418a066724
#
_cell.length_a   1.000
_cell.length_b   1.000
_cell.length_c   1.000
_cell.angle_alpha   90.00
_cell.angle_beta   90.00
_cell.angle_gamma   90.00
#
_symmetry.space_group_name_H-M   'P 1'
#
loop_
_entity.id
_entity.type
_entity.pdbx_description
1 polymer ?
#
loop_
_entity_poly.entity_id
_entity_poly.type
_entity_poly.pdbx_seq_one_letter_code
_entity_poly.pdbx_strand_id
1 'polypeptide(L)'
;MRSEQLTPTNSDMDSDATEASGWRSQLMQKFEISTLMRLLGGGITFVAIVMFLFQRWDDATDLLRYSMIMGETILLTILGLATSIWLKEQKSARVFLGLSLVSTSAVFTILGAMIYSQIQWLPVDAHLPDYARWVADSSQSLFWLLSGSLVILVAQSMFSFSVLARPAARRLTLLMMLNVILLILPTREMWITTLLLLPALMFGHRYLTKLRASMPAMRTTEGVMASLLVMLPLIIMIGRGAYLYAADAFTFTTLALLGYLILRQLALSLKVMIRFRQSLEVLSLLPALLAAFSFTFLLYDIAPETGNWLVVAFGMTLSGFLFDLSKRAISGRNHYFTSIFYSGLIIAVIEIAFWPGLSTALFATLLSGLILLYSYSTKENNLLRFSLLTLIGSVILLVNTLFVSFDMSIWITLALLGMSIIVMAAVVEHYGNQIMTLIQRLKA
;
A
#
# COMPACT_ATOMS: atom_id res chain seq x y z
N MET A 1 2.80 13.19 -69.35
CA MET A 1 3.03 13.13 -67.93
C MET A 1 1.77 12.59 -67.29
N ARG A 2 1.76 11.31 -66.92
CA ARG A 2 0.65 10.59 -66.24
C ARG A 2 0.87 10.63 -64.75
N SER A 3 -0.03 11.21 -63.99
CA SER A 3 -0.07 11.17 -62.53
C SER A 3 -0.65 9.83 -62.09
N GLU A 4 0.13 8.95 -61.58
CA GLU A 4 -0.34 7.74 -60.86
C GLU A 4 -0.86 8.14 -59.46
N GLN A 5 -2.17 7.97 -59.27
CA GLN A 5 -2.81 8.01 -57.95
C GLN A 5 -2.54 6.68 -57.27
N LEU A 6 -1.70 6.72 -56.21
CA LEU A 6 -1.55 5.61 -55.26
C LEU A 6 -2.80 5.57 -54.36
N THR A 7 -3.66 4.59 -54.59
CA THR A 7 -4.70 4.18 -53.63
C THR A 7 -4.05 3.42 -52.48
N PRO A 8 -4.34 3.78 -51.20
CA PRO A 8 -3.82 2.99 -50.06
C PRO A 8 -4.54 1.62 -50.06
N THR A 9 -3.74 0.58 -50.09
CA THR A 9 -4.17 -0.81 -50.00
C THR A 9 -4.69 -1.13 -48.59
N ASN A 10 -5.89 -1.72 -48.51
CA ASN A 10 -6.63 -2.16 -47.32
C ASN A 10 -5.94 -3.34 -46.55
N SER A 11 -4.65 -3.57 -46.74
CA SER A 11 -3.94 -4.72 -46.15
C SER A 11 -3.46 -4.50 -44.68
N ASP A 12 -3.44 -3.25 -44.21
CA ASP A 12 -2.88 -2.97 -42.86
C ASP A 12 -3.95 -3.05 -41.75
N MET A 13 -5.24 -3.01 -42.07
CA MET A 13 -6.29 -3.15 -41.05
C MET A 13 -6.62 -4.61 -40.68
N ASP A 14 -6.33 -5.57 -41.59
CA ASP A 14 -6.57 -6.99 -41.30
C ASP A 14 -5.44 -7.67 -40.53
N SER A 15 -4.22 -7.10 -40.52
CA SER A 15 -3.08 -7.63 -39.76
C SER A 15 -3.24 -7.41 -38.24
N ASP A 16 -3.74 -6.26 -37.81
CA ASP A 16 -3.94 -5.94 -36.39
C ASP A 16 -5.09 -6.75 -35.76
N ALA A 17 -6.12 -7.05 -36.53
CA ALA A 17 -7.24 -7.89 -36.08
C ALA A 17 -6.82 -9.36 -35.93
N THR A 18 -5.93 -9.84 -36.78
CA THR A 18 -5.41 -11.23 -36.77
C THR A 18 -4.38 -11.41 -35.64
N GLU A 19 -3.53 -10.42 -35.37
CA GLU A 19 -2.62 -10.43 -34.21
C GLU A 19 -3.40 -10.35 -32.88
N ALA A 20 -4.44 -9.50 -32.81
CA ALA A 20 -5.28 -9.38 -31.60
C ALA A 20 -6.06 -10.67 -31.30
N SER A 21 -6.46 -11.45 -32.31
CA SER A 21 -7.09 -12.75 -32.10
C SER A 21 -6.09 -13.85 -31.73
N GLY A 22 -4.89 -13.78 -32.27
CA GLY A 22 -3.80 -14.73 -32.01
C GLY A 22 -3.28 -14.67 -30.57
N TRP A 23 -3.11 -13.51 -29.97
CA TRP A 23 -2.66 -13.41 -28.57
C TRP A 23 -3.77 -13.79 -27.57
N ARG A 24 -5.05 -13.57 -27.87
CA ARG A 24 -6.16 -14.03 -27.03
C ARG A 24 -6.27 -15.56 -27.04
N SER A 25 -6.14 -16.19 -28.21
CA SER A 25 -6.15 -17.65 -28.30
C SER A 25 -4.92 -18.28 -27.65
N GLN A 26 -3.73 -17.67 -27.73
CA GLN A 26 -2.53 -18.12 -27.04
C GLN A 26 -2.62 -17.90 -25.52
N LEU A 27 -3.28 -16.87 -25.02
CA LEU A 27 -3.57 -16.69 -23.59
C LEU A 27 -4.57 -17.73 -23.07
N MET A 28 -5.62 -18.03 -23.84
CA MET A 28 -6.61 -19.06 -23.47
C MET A 28 -6.02 -20.48 -23.53
N GLN A 29 -5.15 -20.79 -24.49
CA GLN A 29 -4.47 -22.09 -24.58
C GLN A 29 -3.41 -22.32 -23.49
N LYS A 30 -2.86 -21.26 -22.89
CA LYS A 30 -1.89 -21.38 -21.77
C LYS A 30 -2.52 -21.61 -20.40
N PHE A 31 -3.81 -21.35 -20.23
CA PHE A 31 -4.53 -21.76 -19.02
C PHE A 31 -5.00 -23.21 -19.16
N GLU A 32 -4.12 -24.15 -18.88
CA GLU A 32 -4.52 -25.55 -18.70
C GLU A 32 -5.71 -25.59 -17.73
N ILE A 33 -6.76 -26.33 -18.06
CA ILE A 33 -7.95 -26.53 -17.21
C ILE A 33 -7.55 -26.91 -15.78
N SER A 34 -6.49 -27.70 -15.64
CA SER A 34 -5.90 -28.08 -14.35
C SER A 34 -5.39 -26.90 -13.52
N THR A 35 -4.88 -25.85 -14.15
CA THR A 35 -4.44 -24.62 -13.47
C THR A 35 -5.63 -23.82 -12.97
N LEU A 36 -6.70 -23.71 -13.76
CA LEU A 36 -7.94 -23.08 -13.35
C LEU A 36 -8.58 -23.81 -12.17
N MET A 37 -8.66 -25.15 -12.22
CA MET A 37 -9.21 -25.97 -11.14
C MET A 37 -8.41 -25.82 -9.84
N ARG A 38 -7.07 -25.74 -9.90
CA ARG A 38 -6.21 -25.48 -8.72
C ARG A 38 -6.45 -24.10 -8.14
N LEU A 39 -6.58 -23.10 -8.98
CA LEU A 39 -6.82 -21.71 -8.54
C LEU A 39 -8.20 -21.57 -7.90
N LEU A 40 -9.22 -22.17 -8.50
CA LEU A 40 -10.57 -22.21 -7.94
C LEU A 40 -10.62 -23.01 -6.62
N GLY A 41 -10.08 -24.23 -6.61
CA GLY A 41 -10.04 -25.06 -5.41
C GLY A 41 -9.26 -24.40 -4.26
N GLY A 42 -8.07 -23.83 -4.57
CA GLY A 42 -7.29 -23.08 -3.60
C GLY A 42 -8.01 -21.83 -3.09
N GLY A 43 -8.67 -21.10 -3.97
CA GLY A 43 -9.48 -19.93 -3.61
C GLY A 43 -10.67 -20.29 -2.71
N ILE A 44 -11.41 -21.35 -3.05
CA ILE A 44 -12.53 -21.84 -2.23
C ILE A 44 -12.04 -22.28 -0.85
N THR A 45 -10.94 -23.03 -0.76
CA THR A 45 -10.35 -23.46 0.50
C THR A 45 -9.90 -22.26 1.34
N PHE A 46 -9.26 -21.26 0.71
CA PHE A 46 -8.89 -20.02 1.41
C PHE A 46 -10.10 -19.28 1.97
N VAL A 47 -11.17 -19.13 1.17
CA VAL A 47 -12.42 -18.50 1.61
C VAL A 47 -13.05 -19.32 2.76
N ALA A 48 -13.01 -20.66 2.71
CA ALA A 48 -13.51 -21.51 3.77
C ALA A 48 -12.75 -21.29 5.09
N ILE A 49 -11.41 -21.17 5.06
CA ILE A 49 -10.59 -20.83 6.24
C ILE A 49 -11.01 -19.48 6.83
N VAL A 50 -11.16 -18.47 5.97
CA VAL A 50 -11.56 -17.12 6.39
C VAL A 50 -12.98 -17.16 6.98
N MET A 51 -13.94 -17.80 6.31
CA MET A 51 -15.31 -17.93 6.83
C MET A 51 -15.36 -18.66 8.17
N PHE A 52 -14.57 -19.73 8.32
CA PHE A 52 -14.45 -20.44 9.58
C PHE A 52 -14.03 -19.52 10.75
N LEU A 53 -13.08 -18.61 10.51
CA LEU A 53 -12.60 -17.67 11.52
C LEU A 53 -13.67 -16.64 11.95
N PHE A 54 -14.56 -16.27 11.02
CA PHE A 54 -15.61 -15.27 11.26
C PHE A 54 -16.98 -15.88 11.64
N GLN A 55 -17.13 -17.18 11.51
CA GLN A 55 -18.38 -17.86 11.84
C GLN A 55 -18.53 -17.99 13.35
N ARG A 56 -19.70 -17.61 13.87
CA ARG A 56 -20.08 -17.88 15.25
C ARG A 56 -20.51 -19.34 15.39
N TRP A 57 -20.02 -20.01 16.42
CA TRP A 57 -20.32 -21.40 16.74
C TRP A 57 -20.94 -21.44 18.14
N ASP A 58 -22.26 -21.33 18.22
CA ASP A 58 -22.96 -21.23 19.52
C ASP A 58 -22.84 -22.50 20.37
N ASP A 59 -22.71 -23.69 19.74
CA ASP A 59 -22.68 -24.97 20.40
C ASP A 59 -21.29 -25.61 20.56
N ALA A 60 -20.23 -24.97 20.06
CA ALA A 60 -18.88 -25.53 20.09
C ALA A 60 -17.98 -24.82 21.10
N THR A 61 -17.25 -25.60 21.90
CA THR A 61 -16.20 -25.04 22.78
C THR A 61 -15.05 -24.47 21.94
N ASP A 62 -14.38 -23.43 22.44
CA ASP A 62 -13.25 -22.79 21.74
C ASP A 62 -12.11 -23.79 21.53
N LEU A 63 -11.93 -24.76 22.40
CA LEU A 63 -10.98 -25.85 22.24
C LEU A 63 -11.33 -26.75 21.03
N LEU A 64 -12.61 -27.05 20.82
CA LEU A 64 -13.06 -27.84 19.67
C LEU A 64 -12.84 -27.04 18.36
N ARG A 65 -13.21 -25.77 18.33
CA ARG A 65 -12.98 -24.87 17.19
C ARG A 65 -11.49 -24.77 16.85
N TYR A 66 -10.65 -24.63 17.87
CA TYR A 66 -9.19 -24.62 17.69
C TYR A 66 -8.68 -25.94 17.11
N SER A 67 -9.15 -27.08 17.64
CA SER A 67 -8.73 -28.39 17.14
C SER A 67 -9.16 -28.65 15.70
N MET A 68 -10.30 -28.11 15.25
CA MET A 68 -10.75 -28.20 13.86
C MET A 68 -9.80 -27.47 12.91
N ILE A 69 -9.42 -26.22 13.19
CA ILE A 69 -8.49 -25.47 12.30
C ILE A 69 -7.08 -26.07 12.35
N MET A 70 -6.66 -26.59 13.48
CA MET A 70 -5.41 -27.34 13.61
C MET A 70 -5.44 -28.63 12.78
N GLY A 71 -6.54 -29.38 12.85
CA GLY A 71 -6.78 -30.58 12.05
C GLY A 71 -6.77 -30.28 10.55
N GLU A 72 -7.42 -29.20 10.13
CA GLU A 72 -7.38 -28.71 8.74
C GLU A 72 -5.95 -28.39 8.31
N THR A 73 -5.16 -27.68 9.14
CA THR A 73 -3.77 -27.36 8.86
C THR A 73 -2.90 -28.60 8.64
N ILE A 74 -3.09 -29.61 9.50
CA ILE A 74 -2.42 -30.91 9.38
C ILE A 74 -2.88 -31.63 8.12
N LEU A 75 -4.18 -31.67 7.83
CA LEU A 75 -4.75 -32.30 6.64
C LEU A 75 -4.19 -31.70 5.36
N LEU A 76 -4.17 -30.35 5.25
CA LEU A 76 -3.59 -29.65 4.12
C LEU A 76 -2.11 -30.00 3.93
N THR A 77 -1.37 -30.15 5.02
CA THR A 77 0.04 -30.53 4.97
C THR A 77 0.20 -31.98 4.48
N ILE A 78 -0.59 -32.92 5.00
CA ILE A 78 -0.58 -34.31 4.59
C ILE A 78 -0.95 -34.43 3.11
N LEU A 79 -2.00 -33.76 2.64
CA LEU A 79 -2.40 -33.73 1.23
C LEU A 79 -1.31 -33.12 0.35
N GLY A 80 -0.67 -32.06 0.79
CA GLY A 80 0.44 -31.43 0.08
C GLY A 80 1.65 -32.36 -0.05
N LEU A 81 2.03 -33.06 1.01
CA LEU A 81 3.11 -34.05 0.97
C LEU A 81 2.73 -35.27 0.15
N ALA A 82 1.52 -35.79 0.29
CA ALA A 82 1.01 -36.93 -0.48
C ALA A 82 1.00 -36.63 -1.97
N THR A 83 0.53 -35.45 -2.39
CA THR A 83 0.55 -35.03 -3.80
C THR A 83 1.99 -34.86 -4.32
N SER A 84 2.92 -34.36 -3.48
CA SER A 84 4.33 -34.22 -3.85
C SER A 84 5.06 -35.56 -4.00
N ILE A 85 4.83 -36.52 -3.08
CA ILE A 85 5.58 -37.77 -3.00
C ILE A 85 4.93 -38.85 -3.87
N TRP A 86 3.62 -39.09 -3.72
CA TRP A 86 2.93 -40.20 -4.39
C TRP A 86 2.49 -39.84 -5.80
N LEU A 87 1.86 -38.69 -5.98
CA LEU A 87 1.40 -38.24 -7.30
C LEU A 87 2.50 -37.57 -8.12
N LYS A 88 3.65 -37.25 -7.48
CA LYS A 88 4.77 -36.50 -8.09
C LYS A 88 4.32 -35.17 -8.75
N GLU A 89 3.18 -34.62 -8.30
CA GLU A 89 2.57 -33.42 -8.85
C GLU A 89 2.92 -32.22 -7.97
N GLN A 90 3.93 -31.44 -8.42
CA GLN A 90 4.47 -30.33 -7.62
C GLN A 90 3.58 -29.09 -7.58
N LYS A 91 2.76 -28.86 -8.60
CA LYS A 91 1.95 -27.65 -8.69
C LYS A 91 0.83 -27.67 -7.64
N SER A 92 0.09 -28.79 -7.51
CA SER A 92 -0.95 -28.96 -6.49
C SER A 92 -0.37 -29.04 -5.07
N ALA A 93 0.77 -29.75 -4.92
CA ALA A 93 1.48 -29.80 -3.64
C ALA A 93 1.80 -28.37 -3.11
N ARG A 94 2.26 -27.46 -3.96
CA ARG A 94 2.54 -26.08 -3.59
C ARG A 94 1.30 -25.30 -3.15
N VAL A 95 0.15 -25.56 -3.76
CA VAL A 95 -1.12 -24.92 -3.37
C VAL A 95 -1.53 -25.40 -1.97
N PHE A 96 -1.56 -26.71 -1.72
CA PHE A 96 -1.91 -27.25 -0.40
C PHE A 96 -0.96 -26.79 0.70
N LEU A 97 0.35 -26.82 0.45
CA LEU A 97 1.35 -26.40 1.42
C LEU A 97 1.38 -24.87 1.61
N GLY A 98 1.04 -24.10 0.59
CA GLY A 98 0.82 -22.66 0.71
C GLY A 98 -0.38 -22.35 1.61
N LEU A 99 -1.51 -23.04 1.41
CA LEU A 99 -2.71 -22.90 2.25
C LEU A 99 -2.44 -23.35 3.69
N SER A 100 -1.67 -24.42 3.90
CA SER A 100 -1.28 -24.84 5.24
C SER A 100 -0.45 -23.80 6.00
N LEU A 101 0.42 -23.03 5.30
CA LEU A 101 1.13 -21.90 5.90
C LEU A 101 0.21 -20.73 6.24
N VAL A 102 -0.82 -20.47 5.42
CA VAL A 102 -1.86 -19.49 5.75
C VAL A 102 -2.61 -19.91 7.01
N SER A 103 -3.06 -21.16 7.08
CA SER A 103 -3.77 -21.71 8.22
C SER A 103 -2.89 -21.74 9.49
N THR A 104 -1.57 -21.96 9.36
CA THR A 104 -0.61 -21.83 10.47
C THR A 104 -0.69 -20.43 11.11
N SER A 105 -0.72 -19.38 10.30
CA SER A 105 -0.82 -17.99 10.81
C SER A 105 -2.15 -17.77 11.53
N ALA A 106 -3.25 -18.36 11.04
CA ALA A 106 -4.55 -18.31 11.67
C ALA A 106 -4.55 -19.03 13.03
N VAL A 107 -3.98 -20.24 13.11
CA VAL A 107 -3.85 -21.01 14.37
C VAL A 107 -3.11 -20.20 15.43
N PHE A 108 -1.98 -19.55 15.08
CA PHE A 108 -1.24 -18.73 16.04
C PHE A 108 -1.98 -17.45 16.41
N THR A 109 -2.81 -16.91 15.54
CA THR A 109 -3.68 -15.76 15.85
C THR A 109 -4.71 -16.15 16.94
N ILE A 110 -5.32 -17.33 16.83
CA ILE A 110 -6.26 -17.86 17.82
C ILE A 110 -5.54 -18.14 19.15
N LEU A 111 -4.35 -18.77 19.10
CA LEU A 111 -3.53 -18.97 20.31
C LEU A 111 -3.21 -17.66 21.01
N GLY A 112 -2.85 -16.62 20.27
CA GLY A 112 -2.63 -15.29 20.84
C GLY A 112 -3.88 -14.73 21.52
N ALA A 113 -5.07 -14.93 20.95
CA ALA A 113 -6.32 -14.52 21.56
C ALA A 113 -6.65 -15.33 22.83
N MET A 114 -6.40 -16.65 22.84
CA MET A 114 -6.55 -17.50 24.02
C MET A 114 -5.57 -17.11 25.15
N ILE A 115 -4.31 -16.77 24.81
CA ILE A 115 -3.33 -16.28 25.80
C ILE A 115 -3.81 -14.97 26.39
N TYR A 116 -4.32 -14.07 25.58
CA TYR A 116 -4.87 -12.81 26.06
C TYR A 116 -6.02 -13.02 27.03
N SER A 117 -6.91 -13.98 26.79
CA SER A 117 -8.04 -14.28 27.67
C SER A 117 -7.61 -14.72 29.08
N GLN A 118 -6.43 -15.32 29.23
CA GLN A 118 -5.89 -15.78 30.51
C GLN A 118 -5.09 -14.71 31.25
N ILE A 119 -4.36 -13.86 30.54
CA ILE A 119 -3.47 -12.85 31.12
C ILE A 119 -4.20 -11.57 31.51
N GLN A 120 -5.27 -11.21 30.77
CA GLN A 120 -6.17 -10.07 31.01
C GLN A 120 -5.43 -8.78 31.45
N TRP A 121 -4.37 -8.45 30.77
CA TRP A 121 -3.52 -7.31 31.13
C TRP A 121 -4.22 -5.95 31.03
N LEU A 122 -5.34 -5.90 30.33
CA LEU A 122 -6.21 -4.74 30.20
C LEU A 122 -7.67 -5.21 30.20
N PRO A 123 -8.63 -4.38 30.66
CA PRO A 123 -10.03 -4.74 30.67
C PRO A 123 -10.45 -5.19 29.25
N VAL A 124 -11.18 -6.28 29.18
CA VAL A 124 -11.74 -6.77 27.90
C VAL A 124 -12.65 -5.67 27.38
N ASP A 125 -12.28 -5.04 26.27
CA ASP A 125 -13.14 -4.09 25.61
C ASP A 125 -14.47 -4.76 25.31
N ALA A 126 -15.55 -4.23 25.89
CA ALA A 126 -16.91 -4.73 25.76
C ALA A 126 -17.41 -4.75 24.30
N HIS A 127 -16.64 -4.16 23.39
CA HIS A 127 -16.96 -3.99 21.97
C HIS A 127 -16.38 -5.05 21.04
N LEU A 128 -15.59 -6.03 21.55
CA LEU A 128 -15.08 -7.10 20.70
C LEU A 128 -16.21 -8.00 20.20
N PRO A 129 -16.31 -8.21 18.87
CA PRO A 129 -17.30 -9.13 18.31
C PRO A 129 -17.12 -10.56 18.86
N ASP A 130 -18.19 -11.29 19.08
CA ASP A 130 -18.16 -12.62 19.69
C ASP A 130 -17.27 -13.63 18.95
N TYR A 131 -17.21 -13.55 17.62
CA TYR A 131 -16.34 -14.41 16.81
C TYR A 131 -14.84 -14.18 17.05
N ALA A 132 -14.46 -13.00 17.55
CA ALA A 132 -13.07 -12.66 17.89
C ALA A 132 -12.70 -13.01 19.33
N ARG A 133 -13.67 -13.43 20.14
CA ARG A 133 -13.45 -13.88 21.52
C ARG A 133 -13.08 -15.35 21.51
N TRP A 134 -11.89 -15.66 22.01
CA TRP A 134 -11.39 -17.00 22.19
C TRP A 134 -10.93 -17.15 23.62
N VAL A 135 -11.55 -18.07 24.36
CA VAL A 135 -11.29 -18.27 25.79
C VAL A 135 -10.65 -19.64 25.98
N ALA A 136 -9.57 -19.69 26.74
CA ALA A 136 -8.96 -20.93 27.16
C ALA A 136 -9.57 -21.39 28.50
N ASP A 137 -9.86 -22.67 28.64
CA ASP A 137 -10.49 -23.23 29.84
C ASP A 137 -9.57 -23.14 31.07
N SER A 138 -8.25 -23.28 30.88
CA SER A 138 -7.25 -23.16 31.92
C SER A 138 -5.88 -22.82 31.39
N SER A 139 -5.03 -22.24 32.24
CA SER A 139 -3.64 -21.94 31.88
C SER A 139 -2.82 -23.20 31.59
N GLN A 140 -3.16 -24.34 32.22
CA GLN A 140 -2.49 -25.61 31.99
C GLN A 140 -2.85 -26.17 30.60
N SER A 141 -4.14 -26.15 30.22
CA SER A 141 -4.58 -26.58 28.88
C SER A 141 -3.94 -25.71 27.80
N LEU A 142 -3.86 -24.39 28.02
CA LEU A 142 -3.23 -23.45 27.11
C LEU A 142 -1.73 -23.74 26.93
N PHE A 143 -1.01 -24.08 28.00
CA PHE A 143 0.41 -24.46 27.91
C PHE A 143 0.62 -25.69 27.01
N TRP A 144 -0.21 -26.73 27.17
CA TRP A 144 -0.13 -27.94 26.34
C TRP A 144 -0.51 -27.65 24.88
N LEU A 145 -1.54 -26.82 24.66
CA LEU A 145 -1.93 -26.41 23.30
C LEU A 145 -0.81 -25.63 22.61
N LEU A 146 -0.20 -24.65 23.33
CA LEU A 146 0.88 -23.85 22.79
C LEU A 146 2.12 -24.70 22.46
N SER A 147 2.52 -25.57 23.39
CA SER A 147 3.69 -26.44 23.22
C SER A 147 3.49 -27.44 22.09
N GLY A 148 2.34 -28.12 22.05
CA GLY A 148 2.00 -29.06 20.98
C GLY A 148 1.91 -28.41 19.62
N SER A 149 1.25 -27.26 19.55
CA SER A 149 1.12 -26.50 18.30
C SER A 149 2.46 -26.00 17.79
N LEU A 150 3.32 -25.51 18.68
CA LEU A 150 4.65 -25.05 18.27
C LEU A 150 5.45 -26.18 17.60
N VAL A 151 5.47 -27.36 18.21
CA VAL A 151 6.20 -28.52 17.65
C VAL A 151 5.65 -28.91 16.29
N ILE A 152 4.32 -29.07 16.20
CA ILE A 152 3.65 -29.52 14.96
C ILE A 152 3.82 -28.47 13.85
N LEU A 153 3.57 -27.19 14.15
CA LEU A 153 3.56 -26.15 13.14
C LEU A 153 4.98 -25.71 12.70
N VAL A 154 6.00 -25.87 13.55
CA VAL A 154 7.40 -25.70 13.13
C VAL A 154 7.78 -26.80 12.13
N ALA A 155 7.47 -28.06 12.43
CA ALA A 155 7.75 -29.17 11.52
C ALA A 155 6.99 -29.00 10.18
N GLN A 156 5.69 -28.68 10.26
CA GLN A 156 4.85 -28.42 9.09
C GLN A 156 5.38 -27.25 8.24
N SER A 157 5.75 -26.12 8.85
CA SER A 157 6.33 -24.99 8.14
C SER A 157 7.64 -25.35 7.44
N MET A 158 8.48 -26.15 8.11
CA MET A 158 9.73 -26.63 7.52
C MET A 158 9.48 -27.49 6.28
N PHE A 159 8.51 -28.42 6.34
CA PHE A 159 8.12 -29.22 5.19
C PHE A 159 7.55 -28.38 4.05
N SER A 160 6.64 -27.43 4.36
CA SER A 160 6.02 -26.56 3.38
C SER A 160 7.05 -25.70 2.65
N PHE A 161 7.97 -25.07 3.37
CA PHE A 161 9.04 -24.30 2.73
C PHE A 161 10.06 -25.18 2.01
N SER A 162 10.25 -26.45 2.39
CA SER A 162 11.14 -27.35 1.66
C SER A 162 10.63 -27.67 0.24
N VAL A 163 9.32 -27.63 0.01
CA VAL A 163 8.71 -27.81 -1.31
C VAL A 163 8.66 -26.50 -2.09
N LEU A 164 8.42 -25.36 -1.43
CA LEU A 164 8.33 -24.05 -2.07
C LEU A 164 9.70 -23.47 -2.41
N ALA A 165 10.66 -23.51 -1.48
CA ALA A 165 11.98 -22.91 -1.65
C ALA A 165 13.04 -23.70 -0.86
N ARG A 166 13.33 -24.93 -1.29
CA ARG A 166 14.18 -25.91 -0.58
C ARG A 166 15.49 -25.32 -0.01
N PRO A 167 16.32 -24.57 -0.76
CA PRO A 167 17.58 -24.04 -0.23
C PRO A 167 17.40 -23.03 0.91
N ALA A 168 16.24 -22.36 0.97
CA ALA A 168 15.93 -21.34 1.94
C ALA A 168 15.00 -21.83 3.07
N ALA A 169 14.52 -23.08 3.04
CA ALA A 169 13.45 -23.60 3.90
C ALA A 169 13.71 -23.32 5.38
N ARG A 170 14.87 -23.70 5.92
CA ARG A 170 15.23 -23.47 7.34
C ARG A 170 15.19 -21.98 7.72
N ARG A 171 15.70 -21.11 6.84
CA ARG A 171 15.75 -19.67 7.08
C ARG A 171 14.36 -19.03 7.03
N LEU A 172 13.50 -19.48 6.11
CA LEU A 172 12.13 -19.02 6.00
C LEU A 172 11.29 -19.50 7.19
N THR A 173 11.47 -20.76 7.63
CA THR A 173 10.80 -21.28 8.84
C THR A 173 11.19 -20.48 10.08
N LEU A 174 12.48 -20.19 10.28
CA LEU A 174 12.91 -19.37 11.41
C LEU A 174 12.31 -17.97 11.36
N LEU A 175 12.30 -17.32 10.19
CA LEU A 175 11.70 -16.00 10.03
C LEU A 175 10.19 -16.03 10.25
N MET A 176 9.51 -17.08 9.76
CA MET A 176 8.07 -17.29 9.99
C MET A 176 7.77 -17.42 11.50
N MET A 177 8.55 -18.22 12.21
CA MET A 177 8.37 -18.40 13.66
C MET A 177 8.63 -17.11 14.44
N LEU A 178 9.65 -16.31 14.07
CA LEU A 178 9.86 -14.99 14.65
C LEU A 178 8.65 -14.06 14.43
N ASN A 179 8.09 -14.05 13.24
CA ASN A 179 6.90 -13.24 12.94
C ASN A 179 5.66 -13.74 13.68
N VAL A 180 5.53 -15.05 13.84
CA VAL A 180 4.41 -15.70 14.58
C VAL A 180 4.45 -15.36 16.08
N ILE A 181 5.62 -15.23 16.68
CA ILE A 181 5.74 -14.82 18.10
C ILE A 181 5.05 -13.48 18.34
N LEU A 182 5.05 -12.58 17.35
CA LEU A 182 4.34 -11.30 17.46
C LEU A 182 2.81 -11.47 17.50
N LEU A 183 2.26 -12.50 16.85
CA LEU A 183 0.83 -12.83 16.93
C LEU A 183 0.41 -13.38 18.30
N ILE A 184 1.35 -14.07 18.97
CA ILE A 184 1.13 -14.67 20.29
C ILE A 184 1.18 -13.59 21.38
N LEU A 185 1.90 -12.49 21.17
CA LEU A 185 2.02 -11.44 22.17
C LEU A 185 0.65 -10.90 22.57
N PRO A 186 0.32 -10.93 23.89
CA PRO A 186 -1.01 -10.56 24.38
C PRO A 186 -1.14 -9.04 24.53
N THR A 187 -0.70 -8.27 23.54
CA THR A 187 -0.87 -6.82 23.52
C THR A 187 -2.00 -6.43 22.60
N ARG A 188 -2.90 -5.58 23.10
CA ARG A 188 -3.96 -4.92 22.35
C ARG A 188 -3.73 -3.42 22.22
N GLU A 189 -2.70 -2.92 22.88
CA GLU A 189 -2.28 -1.53 22.74
C GLU A 189 -1.68 -1.28 21.37
N MET A 190 -2.28 -0.34 20.66
CA MET A 190 -1.96 -0.11 19.27
C MET A 190 -0.54 0.45 19.08
N TRP A 191 -0.10 1.34 19.96
CA TRP A 191 1.24 1.91 19.92
C TRP A 191 2.34 0.86 20.19
N ILE A 192 2.11 -0.10 21.12
CA ILE A 192 3.03 -1.22 21.39
C ILE A 192 3.10 -2.14 20.15
N THR A 193 1.93 -2.46 19.59
CA THR A 193 1.83 -3.28 18.38
C THR A 193 2.61 -2.63 17.22
N THR A 194 2.46 -1.33 17.02
CA THR A 194 3.18 -0.59 15.97
C THR A 194 4.68 -0.54 16.23
N LEU A 195 5.09 -0.31 17.48
CA LEU A 195 6.50 -0.28 17.89
C LEU A 195 7.20 -1.63 17.61
N LEU A 196 6.52 -2.75 17.80
CA LEU A 196 7.04 -4.08 17.54
C LEU A 196 6.99 -4.45 16.04
N LEU A 197 5.93 -4.04 15.37
CA LEU A 197 5.69 -4.34 13.96
C LEU A 197 6.71 -3.67 13.03
N LEU A 198 7.05 -2.40 13.28
CA LEU A 198 7.99 -1.63 12.47
C LEU A 198 9.36 -2.29 12.33
N PRO A 199 10.07 -2.63 13.46
CA PRO A 199 11.35 -3.32 13.36
C PRO A 199 11.24 -4.69 12.71
N ALA A 200 10.15 -5.45 12.98
CA ALA A 200 9.93 -6.77 12.41
C ALA A 200 9.78 -6.69 10.88
N LEU A 201 9.00 -5.73 10.37
CA LEU A 201 8.84 -5.49 8.94
C LEU A 201 10.16 -5.04 8.29
N MET A 202 10.88 -4.13 8.91
CA MET A 202 12.17 -3.67 8.40
C MET A 202 13.21 -4.79 8.39
N PHE A 203 13.29 -5.58 9.46
CA PHE A 203 14.18 -6.74 9.55
C PHE A 203 13.79 -7.79 8.51
N GLY A 204 12.53 -8.21 8.48
CA GLY A 204 12.01 -9.19 7.55
C GLY A 204 12.24 -8.78 6.11
N HIS A 205 11.95 -7.52 5.76
CA HIS A 205 12.21 -6.98 4.43
C HIS A 205 13.69 -7.04 4.05
N ARG A 206 14.60 -6.52 4.91
CA ARG A 206 16.04 -6.55 4.67
C ARG A 206 16.57 -7.98 4.55
N TYR A 207 16.11 -8.87 5.42
CA TYR A 207 16.50 -10.27 5.41
C TYR A 207 16.07 -11.00 4.15
N LEU A 208 14.81 -10.83 3.73
CA LEU A 208 14.29 -11.43 2.49
C LEU A 208 14.97 -10.85 1.24
N THR A 209 15.28 -9.56 1.23
CA THR A 209 16.03 -8.94 0.12
C THR A 209 17.45 -9.53 0.01
N LYS A 210 18.14 -9.71 1.14
CA LYS A 210 19.45 -10.37 1.19
C LYS A 210 19.36 -11.83 0.76
N LEU A 211 18.34 -12.55 1.21
CA LEU A 211 18.11 -13.95 0.85
C LEU A 211 17.84 -14.10 -0.65
N ARG A 212 17.03 -13.19 -1.23
CA ARG A 212 16.74 -13.15 -2.67
C ARG A 212 17.97 -12.82 -3.51
N ALA A 213 18.87 -11.97 -3.01
CA ALA A 213 20.14 -11.68 -3.67
C ALA A 213 21.08 -12.89 -3.69
N SER A 214 21.13 -13.67 -2.58
CA SER A 214 22.06 -14.78 -2.40
C SER A 214 21.58 -16.12 -2.98
N MET A 215 20.26 -16.32 -3.15
CA MET A 215 19.67 -17.61 -3.55
C MET A 215 18.78 -17.46 -4.80
N PRO A 216 19.14 -18.10 -5.94
CA PRO A 216 18.33 -18.05 -7.16
C PRO A 216 16.90 -18.58 -6.98
N ALA A 217 16.69 -19.59 -6.13
CA ALA A 217 15.37 -20.15 -5.84
C ALA A 217 14.39 -19.11 -5.24
N MET A 218 14.89 -18.07 -4.57
CA MET A 218 14.05 -17.00 -4.03
C MET A 218 13.61 -15.96 -5.08
N ARG A 219 14.11 -16.06 -6.30
CA ARG A 219 13.73 -15.20 -7.45
C ARG A 219 12.65 -15.82 -8.31
N THR A 220 12.31 -17.09 -8.09
CA THR A 220 11.20 -17.78 -8.76
C THR A 220 9.86 -17.31 -8.21
N THR A 221 8.77 -17.63 -8.91
CA THR A 221 7.39 -17.35 -8.44
C THR A 221 7.12 -17.98 -7.08
N GLU A 222 7.61 -19.19 -6.86
CA GLU A 222 7.49 -19.93 -5.60
C GLU A 222 8.26 -19.25 -4.46
N GLY A 223 9.47 -18.76 -4.74
CA GLY A 223 10.27 -18.04 -3.77
C GLY A 223 9.64 -16.69 -3.37
N VAL A 224 8.99 -15.99 -4.33
CA VAL A 224 8.22 -14.78 -4.04
C VAL A 224 7.00 -15.12 -3.17
N MET A 225 6.27 -16.20 -3.52
CA MET A 225 5.11 -16.66 -2.75
C MET A 225 5.51 -17.06 -1.32
N ALA A 226 6.62 -17.81 -1.17
CA ALA A 226 7.18 -18.15 0.14
C ALA A 226 7.54 -16.89 0.96
N SER A 227 8.06 -15.85 0.31
CA SER A 227 8.37 -14.57 0.96
C SER A 227 7.12 -13.85 1.45
N LEU A 228 6.03 -13.87 0.68
CA LEU A 228 4.73 -13.28 1.07
C LEU A 228 4.13 -14.04 2.24
N LEU A 229 4.15 -15.39 2.21
CA LEU A 229 3.63 -16.23 3.27
C LEU A 229 4.37 -16.04 4.60
N VAL A 230 5.68 -15.84 4.56
CA VAL A 230 6.48 -15.53 5.77
C VAL A 230 6.10 -14.16 6.37
N MET A 231 5.65 -13.19 5.54
CA MET A 231 5.20 -11.88 6.03
C MET A 231 3.72 -11.88 6.45
N LEU A 232 2.97 -12.94 6.15
CA LEU A 232 1.54 -13.04 6.44
C LEU A 232 1.20 -12.82 7.93
N PRO A 233 1.94 -13.35 8.92
CA PRO A 233 1.67 -13.08 10.34
C PRO A 233 1.70 -11.58 10.66
N LEU A 234 2.62 -10.81 10.07
CA LEU A 234 2.70 -9.36 10.26
C LEU A 234 1.49 -8.66 9.62
N ILE A 235 1.06 -9.11 8.45
CA ILE A 235 -0.13 -8.58 7.77
C ILE A 235 -1.39 -8.86 8.61
N ILE A 236 -1.51 -10.06 9.17
CA ILE A 236 -2.62 -10.41 10.07
C ILE A 236 -2.58 -9.54 11.33
N MET A 237 -1.41 -9.31 11.93
CA MET A 237 -1.25 -8.44 13.10
C MET A 237 -1.73 -7.02 12.81
N ILE A 238 -1.41 -6.50 11.62
CA ILE A 238 -1.91 -5.22 11.11
C ILE A 238 -3.44 -5.22 11.01
N GLY A 239 -3.98 -6.19 10.28
CA GLY A 239 -5.43 -6.30 10.06
C GLY A 239 -6.20 -6.47 11.37
N ARG A 240 -5.70 -7.29 12.29
CA ARG A 240 -6.26 -7.46 13.63
C ARG A 240 -6.25 -6.14 14.40
N GLY A 241 -5.15 -5.43 14.37
CA GLY A 241 -5.02 -4.12 15.03
C GLY A 241 -6.01 -3.10 14.48
N ALA A 242 -6.07 -2.95 13.16
CA ALA A 242 -6.95 -1.99 12.50
C ALA A 242 -8.45 -2.32 12.66
N TYR A 243 -8.80 -3.60 12.77
CA TYR A 243 -10.20 -4.04 12.79
C TYR A 243 -10.76 -4.21 14.22
N LEU A 244 -9.98 -4.78 15.14
CA LEU A 244 -10.44 -5.13 16.49
C LEU A 244 -10.10 -4.07 17.54
N TYR A 245 -9.06 -3.29 17.33
CA TYR A 245 -8.62 -2.26 18.26
C TYR A 245 -8.76 -0.93 17.56
N ALA A 246 -9.48 0.03 18.15
CA ALA A 246 -9.66 1.34 17.58
C ALA A 246 -8.29 1.91 17.13
N ALA A 247 -8.02 1.78 15.83
CA ALA A 247 -6.75 2.19 15.26
C ALA A 247 -6.71 3.71 15.23
N ASP A 248 -5.71 4.29 15.88
CA ASP A 248 -5.44 5.72 15.87
C ASP A 248 -4.83 6.19 14.54
N ALA A 249 -4.82 7.50 14.33
CA ALA A 249 -4.26 8.10 13.13
C ALA A 249 -2.78 7.75 12.92
N PHE A 250 -2.00 7.60 14.02
CA PHE A 250 -0.60 7.19 13.96
C PHE A 250 -0.43 5.80 13.34
N THR A 251 -1.26 4.87 13.76
CA THR A 251 -1.23 3.50 13.26
C THR A 251 -1.61 3.44 11.78
N PHE A 252 -2.71 4.09 11.38
CA PHE A 252 -3.11 4.12 9.98
C PHE A 252 -2.03 4.75 9.10
N THR A 253 -1.42 5.86 9.54
CA THR A 253 -0.30 6.49 8.81
C THR A 253 0.87 5.54 8.65
N THR A 254 1.26 4.87 9.73
CA THR A 254 2.38 3.92 9.72
C THR A 254 2.11 2.74 8.80
N LEU A 255 0.90 2.16 8.85
CA LEU A 255 0.49 1.04 8.01
C LEU A 255 0.43 1.41 6.53
N ALA A 256 -0.15 2.56 6.22
CA ALA A 256 -0.23 3.05 4.87
C ALA A 256 1.17 3.35 4.29
N LEU A 257 2.05 3.97 5.08
CA LEU A 257 3.45 4.18 4.72
C LEU A 257 4.18 2.87 4.44
N LEU A 258 3.99 1.86 5.29
CA LEU A 258 4.57 0.54 5.09
C LEU A 258 4.02 -0.14 3.85
N GLY A 259 2.71 -0.06 3.62
CA GLY A 259 2.07 -0.55 2.41
C GLY A 259 2.69 0.08 1.15
N TYR A 260 2.88 1.39 1.15
CA TYR A 260 3.58 2.10 0.10
C TYR A 260 5.01 1.58 -0.10
N LEU A 261 5.79 1.46 0.97
CA LEU A 261 7.18 1.00 0.91
C LEU A 261 7.28 -0.45 0.41
N ILE A 262 6.36 -1.33 0.82
CA ILE A 262 6.32 -2.73 0.36
C ILE A 262 6.02 -2.80 -1.14
N LEU A 263 4.97 -2.11 -1.61
CA LEU A 263 4.61 -2.10 -3.03
C LEU A 263 5.72 -1.48 -3.88
N ARG A 264 6.30 -0.38 -3.42
CA ARG A 264 7.46 0.25 -4.04
C ARG A 264 8.64 -0.72 -4.18
N GLN A 265 8.98 -1.42 -3.11
CA GLN A 265 10.10 -2.35 -3.11
C GLN A 265 9.82 -3.59 -3.98
N LEU A 266 8.57 -4.06 -3.99
CA LEU A 266 8.14 -5.12 -4.85
C LEU A 266 8.26 -4.71 -6.34
N ALA A 267 7.80 -3.51 -6.68
CA ALA A 267 7.95 -2.95 -8.03
C ALA A 267 9.42 -2.85 -8.47
N LEU A 268 10.33 -2.42 -7.58
CA LEU A 268 11.76 -2.34 -7.88
C LEU A 268 12.44 -3.70 -8.01
N SER A 269 11.94 -4.73 -7.32
CA SER A 269 12.55 -6.08 -7.32
C SER A 269 12.14 -6.92 -8.54
N LEU A 270 11.00 -6.66 -9.16
CA LEU A 270 10.45 -7.40 -10.29
C LEU A 270 10.94 -6.82 -11.63
N LYS A 271 12.17 -7.14 -12.00
CA LYS A 271 12.78 -6.66 -13.27
C LYS A 271 12.16 -7.29 -14.53
N VAL A 272 11.46 -8.42 -14.40
CA VAL A 272 11.12 -9.31 -15.54
C VAL A 272 9.76 -9.01 -16.16
N MET A 273 8.79 -8.41 -15.43
CA MET A 273 7.43 -8.17 -15.94
C MET A 273 7.08 -6.68 -15.90
N ILE A 274 7.39 -5.96 -16.97
CA ILE A 274 7.17 -4.50 -17.09
C ILE A 274 5.71 -4.11 -16.78
N ARG A 275 4.72 -4.82 -17.33
CA ARG A 275 3.29 -4.52 -17.10
C ARG A 275 2.88 -4.72 -15.63
N PHE A 276 3.34 -5.78 -15.00
CA PHE A 276 3.05 -6.05 -13.59
C PHE A 276 3.69 -5.00 -12.67
N ARG A 277 4.91 -4.56 -13.01
CA ARG A 277 5.56 -3.47 -12.30
C ARG A 277 4.78 -2.16 -12.44
N GLN A 278 4.29 -1.81 -13.62
CA GLN A 278 3.43 -0.63 -13.83
C GLN A 278 2.16 -0.70 -12.98
N SER A 279 1.51 -1.87 -12.92
CA SER A 279 0.32 -2.06 -12.07
C SER A 279 0.65 -1.86 -10.58
N LEU A 280 1.80 -2.32 -10.11
CA LEU A 280 2.25 -2.11 -8.73
C LEU A 280 2.59 -0.64 -8.44
N GLU A 281 3.17 0.07 -9.42
CA GLU A 281 3.45 1.52 -9.32
C GLU A 281 2.13 2.29 -9.15
N VAL A 282 1.11 2.01 -9.96
CA VAL A 282 -0.22 2.62 -9.83
C VAL A 282 -0.90 2.21 -8.52
N LEU A 283 -0.84 0.92 -8.15
CA LEU A 283 -1.43 0.43 -6.92
C LEU A 283 -0.81 1.09 -5.67
N SER A 284 0.46 1.48 -5.74
CA SER A 284 1.14 2.17 -4.63
C SER A 284 0.59 3.58 -4.35
N LEU A 285 -0.17 4.19 -5.28
CA LEU A 285 -0.86 5.46 -5.03
C LEU A 285 -1.93 5.34 -3.95
N LEU A 286 -2.59 4.18 -3.84
CA LEU A 286 -3.65 3.98 -2.83
C LEU A 286 -3.08 4.08 -1.41
N PRO A 287 -2.05 3.34 -0.99
CA PRO A 287 -1.46 3.53 0.34
C PRO A 287 -0.76 4.89 0.49
N ALA A 288 -0.26 5.52 -0.59
CA ALA A 288 0.27 6.87 -0.52
C ALA A 288 -0.82 7.90 -0.15
N LEU A 289 -2.00 7.79 -0.78
CA LEU A 289 -3.16 8.63 -0.45
C LEU A 289 -3.65 8.38 0.98
N LEU A 290 -3.76 7.12 1.40
CA LEU A 290 -4.14 6.77 2.76
C LEU A 290 -3.13 7.30 3.79
N ALA A 291 -1.83 7.20 3.50
CA ALA A 291 -0.78 7.73 4.37
C ALA A 291 -0.85 9.26 4.48
N ALA A 292 -1.06 9.96 3.37
CA ALA A 292 -1.21 11.41 3.38
C ALA A 292 -2.45 11.84 4.15
N PHE A 293 -3.57 11.14 3.97
CA PHE A 293 -4.84 11.41 4.65
C PHE A 293 -4.75 11.15 6.16
N SER A 294 -4.28 9.98 6.57
CA SER A 294 -4.16 9.65 7.98
C SER A 294 -3.10 10.51 8.71
N PHE A 295 -2.05 10.93 8.01
CA PHE A 295 -1.06 11.86 8.56
C PHE A 295 -1.66 13.23 8.88
N THR A 296 -2.64 13.71 8.10
CA THR A 296 -3.35 14.95 8.43
C THR A 296 -4.15 14.84 9.72
N PHE A 297 -4.82 13.71 9.95
CA PHE A 297 -5.51 13.47 11.22
C PHE A 297 -4.54 13.38 12.39
N LEU A 298 -3.39 12.71 12.18
CA LEU A 298 -2.33 12.65 13.19
C LEU A 298 -1.82 14.05 13.55
N LEU A 299 -1.64 14.94 12.57
CA LEU A 299 -1.26 16.31 12.82
C LEU A 299 -2.36 17.08 13.60
N TYR A 300 -3.61 16.86 13.27
CA TYR A 300 -4.73 17.45 13.98
C TYR A 300 -4.80 17.00 15.44
N ASP A 301 -4.56 15.71 15.70
CA ASP A 301 -4.54 15.15 17.06
C ASP A 301 -3.41 15.74 17.91
N ILE A 302 -2.23 15.98 17.29
CA ILE A 302 -1.04 16.52 17.98
C ILE A 302 -1.15 18.04 18.15
N ALA A 303 -1.67 18.75 17.17
CA ALA A 303 -1.72 20.21 17.11
C ALA A 303 -3.05 20.69 16.50
N PRO A 304 -4.16 20.69 17.27
CA PRO A 304 -5.49 21.11 16.79
C PRO A 304 -5.52 22.53 16.23
N GLU A 305 -4.62 23.38 16.72
CA GLU A 305 -4.48 24.79 16.28
C GLU A 305 -4.11 24.93 14.81
N THR A 306 -3.56 23.84 14.19
CA THR A 306 -3.14 23.82 12.78
C THR A 306 -4.30 23.49 11.82
N GLY A 307 -5.55 23.46 12.29
CA GLY A 307 -6.72 23.06 11.50
C GLY A 307 -6.80 23.69 10.11
N ASN A 308 -6.42 24.96 10.00
CA ASN A 308 -6.43 25.72 8.74
C ASN A 308 -5.35 25.26 7.74
N TRP A 309 -4.35 24.49 8.17
CA TRP A 309 -3.22 24.03 7.34
C TRP A 309 -3.23 22.53 7.04
N LEU A 310 -4.27 21.83 7.48
CA LEU A 310 -4.37 20.37 7.29
C LEU A 310 -4.37 19.96 5.82
N VAL A 311 -5.07 20.73 4.99
CA VAL A 311 -5.13 20.46 3.54
C VAL A 311 -3.78 20.68 2.88
N VAL A 312 -3.04 21.71 3.33
CA VAL A 312 -1.66 21.94 2.86
C VAL A 312 -0.75 20.79 3.29
N ALA A 313 -0.86 20.31 4.53
CA ALA A 313 -0.09 19.16 5.03
C ALA A 313 -0.38 17.89 4.22
N PHE A 314 -1.66 17.63 3.91
CA PHE A 314 -2.07 16.55 3.01
C PHE A 314 -1.36 16.66 1.65
N GLY A 315 -1.42 17.82 1.05
CA GLY A 315 -0.82 18.04 -0.26
C GLY A 315 0.68 17.96 -0.29
N MET A 316 1.36 18.45 0.73
CA MET A 316 2.81 18.33 0.85
C MET A 316 3.24 16.86 0.97
N THR A 317 2.53 16.09 1.81
CA THR A 317 2.80 14.67 2.00
C THR A 317 2.54 13.88 0.71
N LEU A 318 1.40 14.12 0.06
CA LEU A 318 1.05 13.50 -1.22
C LEU A 318 2.07 13.87 -2.31
N SER A 319 2.48 15.13 -2.37
CA SER A 319 3.51 15.60 -3.33
C SER A 319 4.85 14.89 -3.11
N GLY A 320 5.22 14.60 -1.87
CA GLY A 320 6.41 13.80 -1.54
C GLY A 320 6.35 12.39 -2.14
N PHE A 321 5.21 11.70 -2.02
CA PHE A 321 5.01 10.37 -2.63
C PHE A 321 5.00 10.44 -4.17
N LEU A 322 4.33 11.43 -4.75
CA LEU A 322 4.32 11.64 -6.19
C LEU A 322 5.72 11.95 -6.73
N PHE A 323 6.52 12.70 -5.99
CA PHE A 323 7.91 12.97 -6.32
C PHE A 323 8.78 11.70 -6.30
N ASP A 324 8.65 10.85 -5.27
CA ASP A 324 9.34 9.56 -5.24
C ASP A 324 8.94 8.68 -6.44
N LEU A 325 7.64 8.63 -6.78
CA LEU A 325 7.15 7.93 -7.96
C LEU A 325 7.70 8.53 -9.26
N SER A 326 7.74 9.86 -9.40
CA SER A 326 8.29 10.53 -10.58
C SER A 326 9.75 10.21 -10.83
N LYS A 327 10.53 9.90 -9.78
CA LYS A 327 11.95 9.49 -9.89
C LYS A 327 12.14 8.03 -10.27
N ARG A 328 11.17 7.16 -10.00
CA ARG A 328 11.34 5.70 -10.03
C ARG A 328 10.42 4.96 -10.98
N ALA A 329 9.31 5.57 -11.41
CA ALA A 329 8.38 4.97 -12.34
C ALA A 329 9.05 4.69 -13.71
N ILE A 330 8.73 3.54 -14.29
CA ILE A 330 9.18 3.19 -15.66
C ILE A 330 8.34 3.96 -16.69
N SER A 331 7.03 4.05 -16.43
CA SER A 331 6.08 4.67 -17.34
C SER A 331 5.35 5.81 -16.64
N GLY A 332 5.06 6.87 -17.36
CA GLY A 332 4.31 7.99 -16.81
C GLY A 332 5.10 8.88 -15.83
N ARG A 333 6.42 8.81 -15.81
CA ARG A 333 7.27 9.62 -14.94
C ARG A 333 6.92 11.11 -14.98
N ASN A 334 6.72 11.65 -16.18
CA ASN A 334 6.30 13.03 -16.36
C ASN A 334 4.88 13.28 -15.81
N HIS A 335 3.96 12.33 -15.93
CA HIS A 335 2.61 12.48 -15.38
C HIS A 335 2.63 12.58 -13.86
N TYR A 336 3.38 11.74 -13.15
CA TYR A 336 3.53 11.84 -11.70
C TYR A 336 4.13 13.19 -11.29
N PHE A 337 5.15 13.65 -12.01
CA PHE A 337 5.75 14.95 -11.74
C PHE A 337 4.77 16.11 -11.99
N THR A 338 4.03 16.09 -13.08
CA THR A 338 3.01 17.11 -13.39
C THR A 338 1.84 17.05 -12.38
N SER A 339 1.48 15.85 -11.88
CA SER A 339 0.44 15.68 -10.86
C SER A 339 0.76 16.39 -9.54
N ILE A 340 2.04 16.61 -9.20
CA ILE A 340 2.44 17.40 -8.03
C ILE A 340 1.90 18.83 -8.15
N PHE A 341 2.00 19.42 -9.31
CA PHE A 341 1.54 20.79 -9.53
C PHE A 341 0.02 20.89 -9.57
N TYR A 342 -0.66 19.90 -10.16
CA TYR A 342 -2.13 19.82 -10.09
C TYR A 342 -2.62 19.67 -8.67
N SER A 343 -2.00 18.80 -7.84
CA SER A 343 -2.38 18.66 -6.43
C SER A 343 -2.18 19.96 -5.67
N GLY A 344 -1.07 20.69 -5.91
CA GLY A 344 -0.82 22.00 -5.32
C GLY A 344 -1.89 23.03 -5.67
N LEU A 345 -2.32 23.10 -6.95
CA LEU A 345 -3.39 24.00 -7.37
C LEU A 345 -4.74 23.65 -6.76
N ILE A 346 -5.08 22.35 -6.69
CA ILE A 346 -6.32 21.89 -6.06
C ILE A 346 -6.34 22.29 -4.59
N ILE A 347 -5.22 22.12 -3.88
CA ILE A 347 -5.08 22.53 -2.48
C ILE A 347 -5.25 24.04 -2.34
N ALA A 348 -4.60 24.84 -3.18
CA ALA A 348 -4.76 26.29 -3.17
C ALA A 348 -6.24 26.70 -3.36
N VAL A 349 -6.96 26.04 -4.26
CA VAL A 349 -8.41 26.29 -4.47
C VAL A 349 -9.24 25.89 -3.24
N ILE A 350 -8.95 24.75 -2.64
CA ILE A 350 -9.65 24.29 -1.42
C ILE A 350 -9.41 25.25 -0.26
N GLU A 351 -8.15 25.66 -0.04
CA GLU A 351 -7.79 26.63 1.01
C GLU A 351 -8.52 27.96 0.83
N ILE A 352 -8.56 28.49 -0.39
CA ILE A 352 -9.30 29.72 -0.71
C ILE A 352 -10.80 29.56 -0.41
N ALA A 353 -11.37 28.41 -0.75
CA ALA A 353 -12.81 28.17 -0.64
C ALA A 353 -13.28 28.00 0.82
N PHE A 354 -12.50 27.29 1.65
CA PHE A 354 -12.92 26.90 2.99
C PHE A 354 -12.34 27.75 4.12
N TRP A 355 -11.14 28.33 3.93
CA TRP A 355 -10.46 29.15 4.93
C TRP A 355 -9.96 30.48 4.34
N PRO A 356 -10.88 31.35 3.87
CA PRO A 356 -10.47 32.62 3.27
C PRO A 356 -9.82 33.53 4.32
N GLY A 357 -8.53 33.86 4.09
CA GLY A 357 -7.75 34.70 4.98
C GLY A 357 -6.52 35.26 4.27
N LEU A 358 -5.80 36.19 4.92
CA LEU A 358 -4.61 36.81 4.34
C LEU A 358 -3.49 35.78 4.07
N SER A 359 -3.26 34.88 5.02
CA SER A 359 -2.22 33.84 4.90
C SER A 359 -2.51 32.85 3.76
N THR A 360 -3.78 32.41 3.64
CA THR A 360 -4.21 31.48 2.58
C THR A 360 -4.20 32.15 1.21
N ALA A 361 -4.60 33.42 1.13
CA ALA A 361 -4.54 34.19 -0.11
C ALA A 361 -3.09 34.40 -0.58
N LEU A 362 -2.17 34.72 0.32
CA LEU A 362 -0.73 34.85 0.02
C LEU A 362 -0.15 33.49 -0.43
N PHE A 363 -0.42 32.41 0.31
CA PHE A 363 0.04 31.06 -0.03
C PHE A 363 -0.43 30.66 -1.43
N ALA A 364 -1.74 30.80 -1.69
CA ALA A 364 -2.33 30.43 -2.98
C ALA A 364 -1.79 31.27 -4.15
N THR A 365 -1.57 32.58 -3.92
CA THR A 365 -1.02 33.47 -4.94
C THR A 365 0.43 33.11 -5.29
N LEU A 366 1.27 32.88 -4.27
CA LEU A 366 2.67 32.46 -4.49
C LEU A 366 2.75 31.09 -5.16
N LEU A 367 1.98 30.12 -4.68
CA LEU A 367 1.99 28.77 -5.23
C LEU A 367 1.49 28.73 -6.68
N SER A 368 0.34 29.39 -6.97
CA SER A 368 -0.20 29.45 -8.33
C SER A 368 0.72 30.23 -9.28
N GLY A 369 1.39 31.29 -8.81
CA GLY A 369 2.39 32.03 -9.57
C GLY A 369 3.60 31.18 -9.94
N LEU A 370 4.16 30.40 -9.00
CA LEU A 370 5.26 29.47 -9.26
C LEU A 370 4.86 28.37 -10.24
N ILE A 371 3.66 27.83 -10.10
CA ILE A 371 3.14 26.78 -11.02
C ILE A 371 2.87 27.36 -12.40
N LEU A 372 2.41 28.62 -12.50
CA LEU A 372 2.24 29.31 -13.77
C LEU A 372 3.58 29.43 -14.53
N LEU A 373 4.64 29.83 -13.83
CA LEU A 373 5.99 29.89 -14.41
C LEU A 373 6.46 28.53 -14.92
N TYR A 374 6.27 27.49 -14.13
CA TYR A 374 6.59 26.13 -14.54
C TYR A 374 5.79 25.71 -15.78
N SER A 375 4.47 25.92 -15.79
CA SER A 375 3.58 25.52 -16.90
C SER A 375 3.90 26.27 -18.20
N TYR A 376 4.24 27.55 -18.09
CA TYR A 376 4.70 28.32 -19.23
C TYR A 376 6.00 27.75 -19.83
N SER A 377 6.92 27.34 -18.98
CA SER A 377 8.21 26.78 -19.39
C SER A 377 8.10 25.43 -20.05
N THR A 378 7.17 24.59 -19.58
CA THR A 378 6.94 23.22 -20.09
C THR A 378 5.95 23.15 -21.24
N LYS A 379 5.31 24.27 -21.57
CA LYS A 379 4.26 24.39 -22.60
C LYS A 379 3.03 23.48 -22.34
N GLU A 380 2.75 23.20 -21.06
CA GLU A 380 1.60 22.40 -20.63
C GLU A 380 0.34 23.27 -20.57
N ASN A 381 -0.37 23.40 -21.69
CA ASN A 381 -1.49 24.34 -21.85
C ASN A 381 -2.60 24.17 -20.82
N ASN A 382 -2.91 22.94 -20.38
CA ASN A 382 -3.98 22.70 -19.39
C ASN A 382 -3.54 23.16 -18.00
N LEU A 383 -2.31 22.88 -17.60
CA LEU A 383 -1.76 23.33 -16.34
C LEU A 383 -1.63 24.87 -16.32
N LEU A 384 -1.25 25.48 -17.43
CA LEU A 384 -1.15 26.93 -17.59
C LEU A 384 -2.51 27.61 -17.40
N ARG A 385 -3.58 27.08 -18.03
CA ARG A 385 -4.93 27.64 -17.87
C ARG A 385 -5.41 27.49 -16.42
N PHE A 386 -5.21 26.33 -15.80
CA PHE A 386 -5.64 26.10 -14.44
C PHE A 386 -4.87 26.95 -13.43
N SER A 387 -3.56 27.08 -13.57
CA SER A 387 -2.73 27.94 -12.72
C SER A 387 -3.08 29.43 -12.87
N LEU A 388 -3.40 29.89 -14.10
CA LEU A 388 -3.86 31.26 -14.35
C LEU A 388 -5.18 31.56 -13.66
N LEU A 389 -6.16 30.66 -13.78
CA LEU A 389 -7.47 30.79 -13.11
C LEU A 389 -7.31 30.84 -11.60
N THR A 390 -6.48 29.95 -11.04
CA THR A 390 -6.23 29.92 -9.59
C THR A 390 -5.51 31.19 -9.13
N LEU A 391 -4.55 31.68 -9.92
CA LEU A 391 -3.85 32.95 -9.64
C LEU A 391 -4.80 34.14 -9.62
N ILE A 392 -5.67 34.25 -10.61
CA ILE A 392 -6.67 35.34 -10.64
C ILE A 392 -7.59 35.27 -9.40
N GLY A 393 -8.10 34.08 -9.09
CA GLY A 393 -8.97 33.89 -7.91
C GLY A 393 -8.25 34.22 -6.60
N SER A 394 -7.00 33.81 -6.44
CA SER A 394 -6.21 34.07 -5.23
C SER A 394 -5.85 35.56 -5.09
N VAL A 395 -5.56 36.23 -6.20
CA VAL A 395 -5.28 37.68 -6.23
C VAL A 395 -6.55 38.48 -5.85
N ILE A 396 -7.70 38.10 -6.39
CA ILE A 396 -8.99 38.74 -6.02
C ILE A 396 -9.25 38.57 -4.51
N LEU A 397 -9.04 37.36 -3.96
CA LEU A 397 -9.18 37.12 -2.53
C LEU A 397 -8.17 37.96 -1.72
N LEU A 398 -6.91 38.02 -2.16
CA LEU A 398 -5.86 38.79 -1.51
C LEU A 398 -6.24 40.27 -1.40
N VAL A 399 -6.72 40.85 -2.50
CA VAL A 399 -7.21 42.24 -2.51
C VAL A 399 -8.37 42.42 -1.56
N ASN A 400 -9.35 41.55 -1.60
CA ASN A 400 -10.52 41.61 -0.72
C ASN A 400 -10.12 41.48 0.76
N THR A 401 -9.25 40.54 1.11
CA THR A 401 -8.77 40.35 2.48
C THR A 401 -7.93 41.52 3.00
N LEU A 402 -7.06 42.09 2.13
CA LEU A 402 -6.31 43.30 2.46
C LEU A 402 -7.26 44.51 2.73
N PHE A 403 -8.29 44.65 1.87
CA PHE A 403 -9.29 45.70 2.04
C PHE A 403 -10.02 45.57 3.38
N VAL A 404 -10.49 44.36 3.71
CA VAL A 404 -11.25 44.14 4.97
C VAL A 404 -10.36 44.21 6.21
N SER A 405 -9.11 43.66 6.14
CA SER A 405 -8.25 43.58 7.33
C SER A 405 -7.60 44.90 7.74
N PHE A 406 -7.36 45.81 6.80
CA PHE A 406 -6.61 47.03 7.06
C PHE A 406 -7.47 48.29 6.96
N ASP A 407 -8.77 48.17 6.70
CA ASP A 407 -9.70 49.31 6.50
C ASP A 407 -9.14 50.37 5.51
N MET A 408 -8.36 49.85 4.52
CA MET A 408 -7.69 50.70 3.56
C MET A 408 -8.62 51.17 2.46
N SER A 409 -8.42 52.40 2.00
CA SER A 409 -9.14 52.90 0.82
C SER A 409 -8.80 52.07 -0.44
N ILE A 410 -9.80 51.81 -1.28
CA ILE A 410 -9.72 50.96 -2.47
C ILE A 410 -8.52 51.32 -3.37
N TRP A 411 -8.18 52.60 -3.49
CA TRP A 411 -7.09 53.03 -4.35
C TRP A 411 -5.70 52.63 -3.83
N ILE A 412 -5.47 52.55 -2.51
CA ILE A 412 -4.23 52.11 -1.89
C ILE A 412 -4.04 50.60 -2.15
N THR A 413 -5.08 49.79 -1.97
CA THR A 413 -5.01 48.34 -2.25
C THR A 413 -4.75 48.04 -3.72
N LEU A 414 -5.39 48.77 -4.63
CA LEU A 414 -5.14 48.65 -6.05
C LEU A 414 -3.70 49.11 -6.45
N ALA A 415 -3.17 50.15 -5.84
CA ALA A 415 -1.81 50.61 -6.07
C ALA A 415 -0.79 49.59 -5.56
N LEU A 416 -0.95 49.01 -4.37
CA LEU A 416 -0.11 47.95 -3.82
C LEU A 416 -0.17 46.67 -4.67
N LEU A 417 -1.34 46.31 -5.16
CA LEU A 417 -1.53 45.19 -6.05
C LEU A 417 -0.77 45.41 -7.37
N GLY A 418 -0.95 46.58 -8.01
CA GLY A 418 -0.24 46.93 -9.25
C GLY A 418 1.26 46.87 -9.07
N MET A 419 1.78 47.44 -7.97
CA MET A 419 3.22 47.39 -7.66
C MET A 419 3.67 45.93 -7.42
N SER A 420 2.92 45.11 -6.71
CA SER A 420 3.30 43.70 -6.47
C SER A 420 3.35 42.90 -7.75
N ILE A 421 2.42 43.09 -8.67
CA ILE A 421 2.44 42.46 -10.01
C ILE A 421 3.65 42.87 -10.81
N ILE A 422 4.02 44.14 -10.80
CA ILE A 422 5.22 44.66 -11.52
C ILE A 422 6.50 44.09 -10.92
N VAL A 423 6.59 44.00 -9.57
CA VAL A 423 7.74 43.38 -8.90
C VAL A 423 7.79 41.87 -9.21
N MET A 424 6.68 41.17 -9.21
CA MET A 424 6.65 39.76 -9.62
C MET A 424 7.10 39.59 -11.09
N ALA A 425 6.62 40.43 -11.99
CA ALA A 425 7.06 40.38 -13.39
C ALA A 425 8.58 40.60 -13.52
N ALA A 426 9.14 41.57 -12.80
CA ALA A 426 10.56 41.80 -12.76
C ALA A 426 11.40 40.65 -12.19
N VAL A 427 10.89 40.00 -11.11
CA VAL A 427 11.51 38.82 -10.52
C VAL A 427 11.49 37.64 -11.50
N VAL A 428 10.36 37.44 -12.19
CA VAL A 428 10.20 36.39 -13.20
C VAL A 428 11.18 36.62 -14.37
N GLU A 429 11.30 37.83 -14.82
CA GLU A 429 12.20 38.19 -15.93
C GLU A 429 13.67 37.99 -15.53
N HIS A 430 14.05 38.43 -14.33
CA HIS A 430 15.43 38.35 -13.86
C HIS A 430 15.85 36.94 -13.44
N TYR A 431 15.02 36.22 -12.68
CA TYR A 431 15.35 34.91 -12.13
C TYR A 431 14.75 33.74 -12.89
N GLY A 432 13.91 33.94 -13.90
CA GLY A 432 13.21 32.91 -14.64
C GLY A 432 14.13 31.82 -15.20
N ASN A 433 15.27 32.20 -15.74
CA ASN A 433 16.26 31.25 -16.25
C ASN A 433 16.93 30.41 -15.14
N GLN A 434 17.17 30.98 -13.96
CA GLN A 434 17.74 30.26 -12.82
C GLN A 434 16.72 29.27 -12.20
N ILE A 435 15.49 29.71 -12.06
CA ILE A 435 14.38 28.87 -11.61
C ILE A 435 14.20 27.71 -12.60
N MET A 436 14.27 27.98 -13.90
CA MET A 436 14.19 26.98 -14.95
C MET A 436 15.28 25.91 -14.85
N THR A 437 16.53 26.32 -14.67
CA THR A 437 17.66 25.38 -14.53
C THR A 437 17.55 24.55 -13.26
N LEU A 438 17.05 25.10 -12.17
CA LEU A 438 16.80 24.38 -10.91
C LEU A 438 15.69 23.33 -11.06
N ILE A 439 14.58 23.68 -11.71
CA ILE A 439 13.47 22.76 -12.00
C ILE A 439 13.94 21.63 -12.93
N GLN A 440 14.74 21.93 -13.95
CA GLN A 440 15.31 20.91 -14.85
C GLN A 440 16.24 19.94 -14.10
N ARG A 441 17.05 20.43 -13.17
CA ARG A 441 17.89 19.59 -12.29
C ARG A 441 17.05 18.70 -11.39
N LEU A 442 15.93 19.19 -10.86
CA LEU A 442 15.00 18.39 -10.04
C LEU A 442 14.28 17.32 -10.86
N LYS A 443 14.06 17.56 -12.14
CA LYS A 443 13.42 16.63 -13.07
C LYS A 443 14.37 15.53 -13.57
N ALA A 444 15.66 15.81 -13.67
CA ALA A 444 16.69 14.83 -14.04
C ALA A 444 16.95 13.83 -12.91
#